data_08e2c9dfad89e3267c21b229f0359d3f
#
_entry.id   08e2c9dfad89e3267c21b229f0359d3f
#
_cell.length_a   1.000
_cell.length_b   1.000
_cell.length_c   1.000
_cell.angle_alpha   90.00
_cell.angle_beta   90.00
_cell.angle_gamma   90.00
#
_symmetry.space_group_name_H-M   'P 1'
#
loop_
_entity.id
_entity.type
_entity.pdbx_description
1 polymer ?
#
loop_
_entity_poly.entity_id
_entity_poly.type
_entity_poly.pdbx_seq_one_letter_code
_entity_poly.pdbx_strand_id
1 'polypeptide(L)'
;INGAERVIVSQLVRSPGIYYAIGHDKFGKELYSSTVIPNRGAWLEYETDSNDVFYVRVDRTRKVPVTVLIRALGIGTNAEIKELFGEEPKILKTLEKDTATNYQEGLKKLYEKIRPGEPLSVDSAESLITSMFFDPRRYDLAKVGRYKFNKKLMFRNRIAGHRLAQDVLDPSTGEILFEAGVRLTKEQADTIQNAAVPYVY
;
A
#
# COMPACT_ATOMS: atom_id res chain seq x y z
N ILE A 1 12.95 6.41 41.65
CA ILE A 1 14.20 6.62 40.94
C ILE A 1 14.98 7.69 41.70
N ASN A 2 16.18 7.39 42.15
CA ASN A 2 17.03 8.30 42.93
C ASN A 2 16.34 8.94 44.15
N GLY A 3 15.53 8.15 44.87
CA GLY A 3 14.80 8.61 46.06
C GLY A 3 13.49 9.39 45.75
N ALA A 4 13.17 9.66 44.51
CA ALA A 4 11.90 10.28 44.13
C ALA A 4 10.85 9.25 43.71
N GLU A 5 9.65 9.36 44.23
CA GLU A 5 8.51 8.58 43.82
C GLU A 5 8.06 9.04 42.45
N ARG A 6 7.87 8.09 41.53
CA ARG A 6 7.44 8.37 40.16
C ARG A 6 6.33 7.41 39.74
N VAL A 7 5.41 7.92 38.91
CA VAL A 7 4.30 7.15 38.35
C VAL A 7 4.46 7.13 36.81
N ILE A 8 4.23 5.96 36.22
CA ILE A 8 4.17 5.81 34.77
C ILE A 8 2.76 6.14 34.33
N VAL A 9 2.64 7.15 33.48
CA VAL A 9 1.36 7.56 32.90
C VAL A 9 1.15 6.86 31.56
N SER A 10 -0.01 6.24 31.39
CA SER A 10 -0.40 5.65 30.12
C SER A 10 -0.59 6.72 29.04
N GLN A 11 -0.04 6.49 27.86
CA GLN A 11 -0.17 7.38 26.72
C GLN A 11 -1.09 6.77 25.67
N LEU A 12 -2.05 7.55 25.18
CA LEU A 12 -2.90 7.14 24.06
C LEU A 12 -2.11 7.27 22.75
N VAL A 13 -2.09 6.18 21.97
CA VAL A 13 -1.48 6.10 20.66
C VAL A 13 -2.51 5.64 19.64
N ARG A 14 -2.30 5.99 18.36
CA ARG A 14 -3.14 5.44 17.30
C ARG A 14 -2.92 3.94 17.19
N SER A 15 -4.03 3.21 17.05
CA SER A 15 -3.93 1.76 16.83
C SER A 15 -3.32 1.44 15.48
N PRO A 16 -2.65 0.28 15.33
CA PRO A 16 -2.17 -0.18 14.03
C PRO A 16 -3.29 -0.25 12.99
N GLY A 17 -2.98 0.02 11.74
CA GLY A 17 -3.92 -0.01 10.63
C GLY A 17 -3.59 0.98 9.54
N ILE A 18 -4.53 1.19 8.61
CA ILE A 18 -4.45 2.18 7.55
C ILE A 18 -5.48 3.29 7.78
N TYR A 19 -5.04 4.52 7.60
CA TYR A 19 -5.84 5.74 7.77
C TYR A 19 -5.84 6.52 6.47
N TYR A 20 -7.00 7.04 6.08
CA TYR A 20 -7.17 7.85 4.88
C TYR A 20 -7.63 9.24 5.26
N ALA A 21 -7.15 10.24 4.52
CA ALA A 21 -7.61 11.62 4.65
C ALA A 21 -7.67 12.29 3.27
N ILE A 22 -8.58 13.25 3.15
CA ILE A 22 -8.71 14.12 1.99
C ILE A 22 -8.41 15.54 2.47
N GLY A 23 -7.45 16.19 1.83
CA GLY A 23 -7.13 17.59 2.00
C GLY A 23 -7.43 18.37 0.72
N HIS A 24 -7.26 19.69 0.77
CA HIS A 24 -7.38 20.54 -0.40
C HIS A 24 -6.13 21.41 -0.52
N ASP A 25 -5.70 21.65 -1.75
CA ASP A 25 -4.66 22.62 -2.01
C ASP A 25 -5.23 24.06 -1.97
N LYS A 26 -4.37 25.05 -2.17
CA LYS A 26 -4.76 26.47 -2.19
C LYS A 26 -5.73 26.85 -3.32
N PHE A 27 -5.92 25.97 -4.29
CA PHE A 27 -6.84 26.14 -5.43
C PHE A 27 -8.12 25.32 -5.28
N GLY A 28 -8.31 24.63 -4.16
CA GLY A 28 -9.46 23.79 -3.90
C GLY A 28 -9.40 22.38 -4.52
N LYS A 29 -8.26 21.99 -5.11
CA LYS A 29 -8.06 20.65 -5.64
C LYS A 29 -7.93 19.64 -4.49
N GLU A 30 -8.66 18.54 -4.58
CA GLU A 30 -8.58 17.45 -3.61
C GLU A 30 -7.20 16.75 -3.67
N LEU A 31 -6.60 16.64 -2.49
CA LEU A 31 -5.37 15.89 -2.26
C LEU A 31 -5.66 14.71 -1.36
N TYR A 32 -5.24 13.55 -1.78
CA TYR A 32 -5.47 12.30 -1.05
C TYR A 32 -4.22 11.90 -0.29
N SER A 33 -4.41 11.48 0.94
CA SER A 33 -3.33 10.94 1.76
C SER A 33 -3.76 9.68 2.49
N SER A 34 -2.81 8.80 2.74
CA SER A 34 -3.03 7.65 3.60
C SER A 34 -1.78 7.35 4.43
N THR A 35 -2.00 6.85 5.63
CA THR A 35 -0.92 6.49 6.55
C THR A 35 -1.10 5.06 7.00
N VAL A 36 -0.09 4.24 6.75
CA VAL A 36 0.01 2.88 7.28
C VAL A 36 0.80 2.93 8.58
N ILE A 37 0.14 2.57 9.68
CA ILE A 37 0.73 2.51 11.01
C ILE A 37 0.84 1.05 11.42
N PRO A 38 2.06 0.48 11.50
CA PRO A 38 2.27 -0.85 12.06
C PRO A 38 2.19 -0.80 13.61
N ASN A 39 2.05 -1.96 14.23
CA ASN A 39 2.24 -2.09 15.67
C ASN A 39 3.72 -1.93 16.04
N ARG A 40 4.60 -2.43 15.18
CA ARG A 40 6.05 -2.27 15.26
C ARG A 40 6.59 -2.09 13.86
N GLY A 41 7.48 -1.11 13.66
CA GLY A 41 8.17 -0.86 12.41
C GLY A 41 7.95 0.54 11.84
N ALA A 42 8.43 0.76 10.63
CA ALA A 42 8.38 2.03 9.94
C ALA A 42 6.96 2.39 9.49
N TRP A 43 6.59 3.67 9.62
CA TRP A 43 5.35 4.19 9.05
C TRP A 43 5.51 4.41 7.56
N LEU A 44 4.43 4.18 6.82
CA LEU A 44 4.32 4.53 5.41
C LEU A 44 3.27 5.63 5.27
N GLU A 45 3.70 6.79 4.81
CA GLU A 45 2.82 7.94 4.58
C GLU A 45 2.74 8.18 3.08
N TYR A 46 1.57 8.04 2.53
CA TYR A 46 1.29 8.24 1.11
C TYR A 46 0.59 9.58 0.91
N GLU A 47 0.97 10.32 -0.13
CA GLU A 47 0.36 11.60 -0.47
C GLU A 47 0.31 11.81 -1.99
N THR A 48 -0.76 12.43 -2.49
CA THR A 48 -0.79 12.99 -3.83
C THR A 48 -0.47 14.47 -3.79
N ASP A 49 0.26 14.98 -4.77
CA ASP A 49 0.50 16.41 -4.92
C ASP A 49 -0.49 17.08 -5.89
N SER A 50 -0.39 18.39 -6.03
CA SER A 50 -1.22 19.19 -6.95
C SER A 50 -1.04 18.81 -8.43
N ASN A 51 0.07 18.15 -8.78
CA ASN A 51 0.35 17.64 -10.13
C ASN A 51 -0.13 16.20 -10.36
N ASP A 52 -0.90 15.63 -9.42
CA ASP A 52 -1.36 14.24 -9.43
C ASP A 52 -0.23 13.20 -9.34
N VAL A 53 0.94 13.59 -8.86
CA VAL A 53 2.04 12.67 -8.60
C VAL A 53 1.84 12.04 -7.23
N PHE A 54 1.99 10.73 -7.18
CA PHE A 54 1.80 9.96 -5.97
C PHE A 54 3.14 9.67 -5.29
N TYR A 55 3.29 10.17 -4.07
CA TYR A 55 4.51 10.07 -3.27
C TYR A 55 4.33 9.16 -2.07
N VAL A 56 5.44 8.65 -1.57
CA VAL A 56 5.53 7.93 -0.31
C VAL A 56 6.69 8.46 0.54
N ARG A 57 6.48 8.51 1.85
CA ARG A 57 7.53 8.71 2.87
C ARG A 57 7.65 7.44 3.69
N VAL A 58 8.86 7.01 3.90
CA VAL A 58 9.16 5.89 4.79
C VAL A 58 9.77 6.45 6.06
N ASP A 59 9.09 6.25 7.18
CA ASP A 59 9.57 6.61 8.52
C ASP A 59 10.09 8.06 8.64
N ARG A 60 9.29 9.04 8.21
CA ARG A 60 9.61 10.48 8.24
C ARG A 60 10.75 10.94 7.33
N THR A 61 11.19 10.12 6.40
CA THR A 61 12.21 10.50 5.41
C THR A 61 11.64 11.47 4.36
N ARG A 62 12.50 11.94 3.46
CA ARG A 62 12.05 12.74 2.32
C ARG A 62 11.19 11.89 1.39
N LYS A 63 10.13 12.50 0.84
CA LYS A 63 9.21 11.82 -0.08
C LYS A 63 9.91 11.38 -1.38
N VAL A 64 9.50 10.23 -1.86
CA VAL A 64 9.87 9.67 -3.16
C VAL A 64 8.62 9.30 -3.95
N PRO A 65 8.68 9.26 -5.29
CA PRO A 65 7.59 8.69 -6.08
C PRO A 65 7.24 7.29 -5.58
N VAL A 66 5.94 6.97 -5.47
CA VAL A 66 5.52 5.66 -4.95
C VAL A 66 6.03 4.51 -5.82
N THR A 67 6.25 4.76 -7.12
CA THR A 67 6.82 3.79 -8.05
C THR A 67 8.22 3.33 -7.66
N VAL A 68 9.03 4.19 -7.02
CA VAL A 68 10.35 3.81 -6.46
C VAL A 68 10.18 2.75 -5.38
N LEU A 69 9.21 2.91 -4.46
CA LEU A 69 8.90 1.90 -3.46
C LEU A 69 8.41 0.61 -4.10
N ILE A 70 7.49 0.70 -5.08
CA ILE A 70 6.94 -0.46 -5.79
C ILE A 70 8.06 -1.26 -6.46
N ARG A 71 9.01 -0.57 -7.11
CA ARG A 71 10.19 -1.23 -7.71
C ARG A 71 11.06 -1.91 -6.64
N ALA A 72 11.34 -1.20 -5.55
CA ALA A 72 12.13 -1.75 -4.44
C ALA A 72 11.48 -2.95 -3.75
N LEU A 73 10.15 -3.13 -3.88
CA LEU A 73 9.42 -4.29 -3.38
C LEU A 73 9.33 -5.44 -4.39
N GLY A 74 9.93 -5.32 -5.59
CA GLY A 74 10.07 -6.42 -6.55
C GLY A 74 9.39 -6.23 -7.90
N ILE A 75 8.55 -5.19 -8.09
CA ILE A 75 7.89 -4.90 -9.37
C ILE A 75 8.75 -3.87 -10.11
N GLY A 76 9.71 -4.36 -10.91
CA GLY A 76 10.83 -3.57 -11.40
C GLY A 76 10.51 -2.67 -12.59
N THR A 77 9.73 -3.15 -13.55
CA THR A 77 9.55 -2.48 -14.84
C THR A 77 8.28 -1.62 -14.90
N ASN A 78 8.27 -0.65 -15.82
CA ASN A 78 7.07 0.17 -16.06
C ASN A 78 5.89 -0.67 -16.58
N ALA A 79 6.19 -1.72 -17.35
CA ALA A 79 5.17 -2.62 -17.89
C ALA A 79 4.45 -3.38 -16.75
N GLU A 80 5.20 -3.98 -15.84
CA GLU A 80 4.66 -4.69 -14.67
C GLU A 80 3.85 -3.75 -13.76
N ILE A 81 4.31 -2.50 -13.55
CA ILE A 81 3.57 -1.51 -12.76
C ILE A 81 2.23 -1.16 -13.44
N LYS A 82 2.23 -0.97 -14.77
CA LYS A 82 1.00 -0.71 -15.53
C LYS A 82 0.06 -1.90 -15.54
N GLU A 83 0.58 -3.12 -15.64
CA GLU A 83 -0.21 -4.33 -15.55
C GLU A 83 -0.90 -4.46 -14.19
N LEU A 84 -0.18 -4.16 -13.10
CA LEU A 84 -0.71 -4.26 -11.74
C LEU A 84 -1.77 -3.20 -11.40
N PHE A 85 -1.53 -1.94 -11.79
CA PHE A 85 -2.38 -0.80 -11.42
C PHE A 85 -3.32 -0.33 -12.53
N GLY A 86 -3.20 -0.90 -13.72
CA GLY A 86 -3.88 -0.39 -14.90
C GLY A 86 -3.30 0.96 -15.36
N GLU A 87 -4.02 1.63 -16.28
CA GLU A 87 -3.65 2.94 -16.77
C GLU A 87 -4.20 4.07 -15.90
N GLU A 88 -4.04 3.94 -14.57
CA GLU A 88 -4.45 4.97 -13.63
C GLU A 88 -3.65 6.27 -13.86
N PRO A 89 -4.31 7.42 -14.14
CA PRO A 89 -3.62 8.66 -14.52
C PRO A 89 -2.58 9.13 -13.50
N LYS A 90 -2.83 8.94 -12.20
CA LYS A 90 -1.87 9.32 -11.16
C LYS A 90 -0.62 8.44 -11.15
N ILE A 91 -0.78 7.16 -11.47
CA ILE A 91 0.37 6.24 -11.61
C ILE A 91 1.19 6.60 -12.85
N LEU A 92 0.55 6.90 -13.98
CA LEU A 92 1.24 7.31 -15.19
C LEU A 92 2.06 8.59 -14.97
N LYS A 93 1.47 9.62 -14.37
CA LYS A 93 2.18 10.86 -13.99
C LYS A 93 3.32 10.61 -12.99
N THR A 94 3.15 9.65 -12.10
CA THR A 94 4.19 9.28 -11.14
C THR A 94 5.35 8.58 -11.83
N LEU A 95 5.08 7.71 -12.81
CA LEU A 95 6.10 7.08 -13.64
C LEU A 95 6.93 8.09 -14.45
N GLU A 96 6.31 9.19 -14.92
CA GLU A 96 7.02 10.28 -15.62
C GLU A 96 8.01 11.01 -14.68
N LYS A 97 7.71 11.09 -13.38
CA LYS A 97 8.58 11.68 -12.36
C LYS A 97 9.63 10.72 -11.82
N ASP A 98 9.39 9.43 -11.95
CA ASP A 98 10.32 8.40 -11.49
C ASP A 98 11.49 8.27 -12.48
N THR A 99 12.69 8.50 -12.01
CA THR A 99 13.91 8.32 -12.79
C THR A 99 14.51 6.93 -12.63
N ALA A 100 13.90 6.03 -11.83
CA ALA A 100 14.28 4.62 -11.76
C ALA A 100 13.59 3.84 -12.89
N THR A 101 14.30 2.89 -13.46
CA THR A 101 13.81 2.06 -14.58
C THR A 101 13.66 0.60 -14.23
N ASN A 102 14.29 0.17 -13.13
CA ASN A 102 14.36 -1.23 -12.73
C ASN A 102 14.41 -1.39 -11.19
N TYR A 103 14.37 -2.64 -10.74
CA TYR A 103 14.42 -3.04 -9.34
C TYR A 103 15.64 -2.48 -8.60
N GLN A 104 16.83 -2.63 -9.17
CA GLN A 104 18.08 -2.22 -8.51
C GLN A 104 18.18 -0.70 -8.33
N GLU A 105 17.73 0.07 -9.31
CA GLU A 105 17.66 1.53 -9.21
C GLU A 105 16.61 1.97 -8.19
N GLY A 106 15.46 1.28 -8.13
CA GLY A 106 14.44 1.50 -7.12
C GLY A 106 14.99 1.31 -5.70
N LEU A 107 15.70 0.19 -5.47
CA LEU A 107 16.37 -0.10 -4.20
C LEU A 107 17.36 0.99 -3.81
N LYS A 108 18.26 1.36 -4.71
CA LYS A 108 19.29 2.39 -4.45
C LYS A 108 18.69 3.75 -4.10
N LYS A 109 17.67 4.18 -4.85
CA LYS A 109 16.99 5.45 -4.59
C LYS A 109 16.26 5.47 -3.26
N LEU A 110 15.57 4.38 -2.92
CA LEU A 110 14.91 4.28 -1.63
C LEU A 110 15.92 4.26 -0.49
N TYR A 111 17.00 3.49 -0.64
CA TYR A 111 18.09 3.43 0.34
C TYR A 111 18.73 4.81 0.59
N GLU A 112 19.04 5.57 -0.47
CA GLU A 112 19.59 6.93 -0.36
C GLU A 112 18.69 7.86 0.47
N LYS A 113 17.39 7.69 0.40
CA LYS A 113 16.43 8.51 1.19
C LYS A 113 16.34 8.07 2.64
N ILE A 114 16.47 6.77 2.91
CA ILE A 114 16.42 6.22 4.27
C ILE A 114 17.76 6.46 4.98
N ARG A 115 18.87 6.30 4.28
CA ARG A 115 20.24 6.45 4.82
C ARG A 115 21.09 7.37 3.94
N PRO A 116 20.87 8.69 3.99
CA PRO A 116 21.64 9.63 3.19
C PRO A 116 23.11 9.63 3.61
N GLY A 117 24.01 9.61 2.61
CA GLY A 117 25.45 9.67 2.83
C GLY A 117 26.15 8.33 3.03
N GLU A 118 25.45 7.22 3.08
CA GLU A 118 26.07 5.89 3.08
C GLU A 118 26.41 5.41 1.65
N PRO A 119 27.41 4.55 1.48
CA PRO A 119 27.75 3.96 0.18
C PRO A 119 26.58 3.18 -0.41
N LEU A 120 26.27 3.42 -1.68
CA LEU A 120 25.17 2.78 -2.38
C LEU A 120 25.59 1.39 -2.89
N SER A 121 25.13 0.33 -2.24
CA SER A 121 25.24 -1.05 -2.67
C SER A 121 23.84 -1.64 -2.84
N VAL A 122 23.65 -2.45 -3.87
CA VAL A 122 22.35 -3.16 -4.09
C VAL A 122 22.07 -4.12 -2.94
N ASP A 123 23.09 -4.90 -2.54
CA ASP A 123 22.96 -5.90 -1.47
C ASP A 123 22.61 -5.27 -0.11
N SER A 124 23.25 -4.13 0.21
CA SER A 124 22.95 -3.38 1.43
C SER A 124 21.54 -2.79 1.40
N ALA A 125 21.11 -2.28 0.25
CA ALA A 125 19.77 -1.72 0.06
C ALA A 125 18.70 -2.83 0.18
N GLU A 126 18.90 -3.96 -0.47
CA GLU A 126 17.99 -5.11 -0.39
C GLU A 126 17.90 -5.66 1.03
N SER A 127 19.03 -5.84 1.71
CA SER A 127 19.07 -6.28 3.10
C SER A 127 18.33 -5.32 4.04
N LEU A 128 18.49 -4.00 3.85
CA LEU A 128 17.78 -2.99 4.63
C LEU A 128 16.27 -3.07 4.41
N ILE A 129 15.81 -3.05 3.17
CA ILE A 129 14.38 -3.08 2.82
C ILE A 129 13.73 -4.38 3.30
N THR A 130 14.39 -5.52 3.06
CA THR A 130 13.92 -6.82 3.53
C THR A 130 13.79 -6.85 5.05
N SER A 131 14.80 -6.37 5.78
CA SER A 131 14.75 -6.35 7.24
C SER A 131 13.70 -5.35 7.77
N MET A 132 13.46 -4.26 7.07
CA MET A 132 12.54 -3.20 7.50
C MET A 132 11.06 -3.61 7.37
N PHE A 133 10.70 -4.35 6.31
CA PHE A 133 9.30 -4.66 5.99
C PHE A 133 8.93 -6.14 6.07
N PHE A 134 9.90 -7.05 5.98
CA PHE A 134 9.66 -8.49 5.90
C PHE A 134 10.25 -9.32 7.05
N ASP A 135 11.02 -8.71 7.97
CA ASP A 135 11.43 -9.37 9.21
C ASP A 135 10.31 -9.24 10.26
N PRO A 136 9.65 -10.34 10.67
CA PRO A 136 8.55 -10.29 11.64
C PRO A 136 8.98 -9.79 13.03
N ARG A 137 10.28 -9.78 13.33
CA ARG A 137 10.81 -9.20 14.58
C ARG A 137 10.89 -7.69 14.53
N ARG A 138 10.94 -7.10 13.33
CA ARG A 138 11.08 -5.65 13.09
C ARG A 138 9.81 -5.00 12.59
N TYR A 139 8.98 -5.72 11.85
CA TYR A 139 7.73 -5.21 11.29
C TYR A 139 6.56 -6.12 11.66
N ASP A 140 5.57 -5.56 12.31
CA ASP A 140 4.37 -6.29 12.72
C ASP A 140 3.14 -5.37 12.69
N LEU A 141 2.08 -5.84 12.07
CA LEU A 141 0.80 -5.13 12.02
C LEU A 141 -0.12 -5.50 13.21
N ALA A 142 0.21 -6.56 13.95
CA ALA A 142 -0.65 -7.19 14.95
C ALA A 142 -2.02 -7.61 14.39
N LYS A 143 -2.82 -8.32 15.20
CA LYS A 143 -4.17 -8.76 14.79
C LYS A 143 -5.10 -7.59 14.51
N VAL A 144 -5.02 -6.52 15.30
CA VAL A 144 -5.86 -5.31 15.15
C VAL A 144 -5.56 -4.59 13.84
N GLY A 145 -4.28 -4.41 13.49
CA GLY A 145 -3.88 -3.81 12.23
C GLY A 145 -4.34 -4.63 11.03
N ARG A 146 -4.11 -5.94 11.05
CA ARG A 146 -4.56 -6.87 10.00
C ARG A 146 -6.08 -6.85 9.82
N TYR A 147 -6.83 -6.85 10.92
CA TYR A 147 -8.29 -6.73 10.85
C TYR A 147 -8.72 -5.43 10.19
N LYS A 148 -8.12 -4.28 10.55
CA LYS A 148 -8.44 -2.98 9.96
C LYS A 148 -8.10 -2.91 8.48
N PHE A 149 -6.95 -3.46 8.06
CA PHE A 149 -6.60 -3.58 6.65
C PHE A 149 -7.65 -4.39 5.89
N ASN A 150 -7.95 -5.59 6.37
CA ASN A 150 -8.95 -6.45 5.76
C ASN A 150 -10.30 -5.75 5.66
N LYS A 151 -10.80 -5.15 6.75
CA LYS A 151 -12.08 -4.44 6.76
C LYS A 151 -12.15 -3.32 5.72
N LYS A 152 -11.07 -2.56 5.51
CA LYS A 152 -11.03 -1.44 4.56
C LYS A 152 -10.74 -1.85 3.12
N LEU A 153 -9.95 -2.90 2.92
CA LEU A 153 -9.43 -3.31 1.61
C LEU A 153 -10.05 -4.61 1.09
N MET A 154 -10.96 -5.23 1.84
CA MET A 154 -11.65 -6.44 1.40
C MET A 154 -12.27 -6.27 0.03
N PHE A 155 -11.98 -7.21 -0.87
CA PHE A 155 -12.47 -7.25 -2.24
C PHE A 155 -14.00 -7.18 -2.32
N ARG A 156 -14.69 -7.93 -1.47
CA ARG A 156 -16.15 -7.91 -1.36
C ARG A 156 -16.75 -6.51 -1.21
N ASN A 157 -16.09 -5.62 -0.45
CA ASN A 157 -16.59 -4.26 -0.23
C ASN A 157 -16.52 -3.39 -1.48
N ARG A 158 -15.71 -3.79 -2.47
CA ARG A 158 -15.53 -3.08 -3.73
C ARG A 158 -16.49 -3.55 -4.80
N ILE A 159 -16.81 -4.84 -4.82
CA ILE A 159 -17.68 -5.45 -5.83
C ILE A 159 -19.16 -5.47 -5.43
N ALA A 160 -19.46 -5.44 -4.14
CA ALA A 160 -20.86 -5.41 -3.67
C ALA A 160 -21.63 -4.20 -4.20
N GLY A 161 -22.82 -4.43 -4.77
CA GLY A 161 -23.68 -3.41 -5.37
C GLY A 161 -23.33 -3.07 -6.81
N HIS A 162 -22.24 -3.58 -7.36
CA HIS A 162 -21.87 -3.44 -8.78
C HIS A 162 -22.49 -4.57 -9.61
N ARG A 163 -22.56 -4.34 -10.93
CA ARG A 163 -23.07 -5.32 -11.91
C ARG A 163 -21.89 -5.97 -12.60
N LEU A 164 -21.91 -7.29 -12.72
CA LEU A 164 -20.89 -8.06 -13.42
C LEU A 164 -20.95 -7.78 -14.92
N ALA A 165 -19.79 -7.52 -15.52
CA ALA A 165 -19.62 -7.39 -16.96
C ALA A 165 -19.38 -8.75 -17.64
N GLN A 166 -18.83 -9.72 -16.90
CA GLN A 166 -18.54 -11.08 -17.38
C GLN A 166 -18.94 -12.11 -16.31
N ASP A 167 -19.07 -13.36 -16.72
CA ASP A 167 -19.30 -14.48 -15.82
C ASP A 167 -18.13 -14.64 -14.86
N VAL A 168 -18.44 -14.90 -13.60
CA VAL A 168 -17.44 -15.18 -12.57
C VAL A 168 -17.34 -16.67 -12.36
N LEU A 169 -16.15 -17.22 -12.58
CA LEU A 169 -15.87 -18.63 -12.45
C LEU A 169 -15.17 -18.94 -11.12
N ASP A 170 -15.49 -20.09 -10.53
CA ASP A 170 -14.71 -20.64 -9.42
C ASP A 170 -13.34 -21.10 -9.95
N PRO A 171 -12.22 -20.55 -9.47
CA PRO A 171 -10.90 -20.92 -9.95
C PRO A 171 -10.49 -22.36 -9.63
N SER A 172 -11.18 -23.03 -8.69
CA SER A 172 -10.90 -24.40 -8.29
C SER A 172 -11.67 -25.44 -9.11
N THR A 173 -12.91 -25.14 -9.50
CA THR A 173 -13.80 -26.07 -10.19
C THR A 173 -14.04 -25.69 -11.66
N GLY A 174 -13.88 -24.41 -12.01
CA GLY A 174 -14.23 -23.87 -13.32
C GLY A 174 -15.73 -23.66 -13.53
N GLU A 175 -16.55 -23.88 -12.52
CA GLU A 175 -17.99 -23.65 -12.59
C GLU A 175 -18.33 -22.17 -12.49
N ILE A 176 -19.44 -21.77 -13.14
CA ILE A 176 -19.94 -20.39 -13.08
C ILE A 176 -20.57 -20.17 -11.69
N LEU A 177 -19.97 -19.27 -10.91
CA LEU A 177 -20.52 -18.82 -9.63
C LEU A 177 -21.67 -17.82 -9.84
N PHE A 178 -21.46 -16.85 -10.73
CA PHE A 178 -22.45 -15.83 -11.08
C PHE A 178 -22.32 -15.44 -12.54
N GLU A 179 -23.46 -15.27 -13.22
CA GLU A 179 -23.51 -14.87 -14.62
C GLU A 179 -23.30 -13.35 -14.82
N ALA A 180 -22.86 -12.96 -16.01
CA ALA A 180 -22.78 -11.59 -16.43
C ALA A 180 -24.16 -10.87 -16.28
N GLY A 181 -24.11 -9.59 -15.96
CA GLY A 181 -25.31 -8.77 -15.77
C GLY A 181 -25.94 -8.85 -14.38
N VAL A 182 -25.55 -9.79 -13.53
CA VAL A 182 -26.02 -9.89 -12.14
C VAL A 182 -25.50 -8.72 -11.33
N ARG A 183 -26.37 -8.05 -10.56
CA ARG A 183 -25.97 -7.06 -9.56
C ARG A 183 -25.69 -7.75 -8.24
N LEU A 184 -24.45 -7.71 -7.81
CA LEU A 184 -23.97 -8.44 -6.65
C LEU A 184 -24.58 -7.90 -5.33
N THR A 185 -25.15 -8.79 -4.53
CA THR A 185 -25.45 -8.53 -3.11
C THR A 185 -24.17 -8.65 -2.27
N LYS A 186 -24.24 -8.26 -1.00
CA LYS A 186 -23.10 -8.43 -0.08
C LYS A 186 -22.75 -9.91 0.12
N GLU A 187 -23.74 -10.77 0.23
CA GLU A 187 -23.57 -12.20 0.41
C GLU A 187 -22.92 -12.87 -0.82
N GLN A 188 -23.37 -12.48 -2.03
CA GLN A 188 -22.75 -12.94 -3.28
C GLN A 188 -21.31 -12.45 -3.42
N ALA A 189 -21.02 -11.20 -3.03
CA ALA A 189 -19.65 -10.68 -3.00
C ALA A 189 -18.76 -11.44 -1.99
N ASP A 190 -19.30 -11.87 -0.84
CA ASP A 190 -18.61 -12.73 0.11
C ASP A 190 -18.30 -14.11 -0.49
N THR A 191 -19.26 -14.69 -1.23
CA THR A 191 -19.03 -15.96 -1.94
C THR A 191 -17.89 -15.85 -2.93
N ILE A 192 -17.84 -14.80 -3.76
CA ILE A 192 -16.75 -14.55 -4.72
C ILE A 192 -15.40 -14.41 -4.00
N GLN A 193 -15.35 -13.63 -2.90
CA GLN A 193 -14.12 -13.47 -2.12
C GLN A 193 -13.65 -14.78 -1.50
N ASN A 194 -14.57 -15.59 -0.95
CA ASN A 194 -14.24 -16.86 -0.30
C ASN A 194 -13.79 -17.91 -1.31
N ALA A 195 -14.26 -17.86 -2.54
CA ALA A 195 -13.79 -18.67 -3.65
C ALA A 195 -12.40 -18.25 -4.17
N ALA A 196 -11.79 -17.20 -3.58
CA ALA A 196 -10.48 -16.67 -3.97
C ALA A 196 -10.38 -16.27 -5.45
N VAL A 197 -11.47 -15.78 -6.03
CA VAL A 197 -11.49 -15.28 -7.40
C VAL A 197 -10.52 -14.08 -7.50
N PRO A 198 -9.52 -14.10 -8.41
CA PRO A 198 -8.45 -13.11 -8.44
C PRO A 198 -8.91 -11.75 -8.98
N TYR A 199 -9.86 -11.72 -9.89
CA TYR A 199 -10.39 -10.50 -10.52
C TYR A 199 -11.84 -10.69 -10.97
N VAL A 200 -12.56 -9.59 -11.06
CA VAL A 200 -13.97 -9.51 -11.51
C VAL A 200 -14.13 -8.28 -12.40
N TYR A 201 -14.83 -8.43 -13.51
CA TYR A 201 -15.11 -7.35 -14.46
C TYR A 201 -16.55 -6.84 -14.36
#